data_8bd2b879d03203f28ac8034413dd44a5
#
_entry.id   8bd2b879d03203f28ac8034413dd44a5
#
_cell.length_a   1.000
_cell.length_b   1.000
_cell.length_c   1.000
_cell.angle_alpha   90.00
_cell.angle_beta   90.00
_cell.angle_gamma   90.00
#
_symmetry.space_group_name_H-M   'P 1'
#
loop_
_entity.id
_entity.type
_entity.pdbx_description
1 polymer ?
#
loop_
_entity_poly.entity_id
_entity_poly.type
_entity_poly.pdbx_seq_one_letter_code
_entity_poly.pdbx_strand_id
1 'polypeptide(L)'
;MDRKILTYDSVEISFGGKAVIHDVSFSLEHGEILGLVGESGSGKSTLIKAAVGLLGSDGLVTRGDIRYMDQNILDIPEKEKRKIRGAKIGMIFQDAGASLCPIRTIGEQIYESMCAHTKITRSEAKTRAMDLFDKLNFKDSQRVWDSYPFELSGGMNQRAGIAIAMLMNPPILFADEPTSALDVSVQRQVVKEMLKLRELFGTAIVIVTHDIGVVRAMADTVLVLKNGKTIEYGTADRVLDHPQDPYTRKLLEAVPKLQRKVRV
;
A
#
# COMPACT_ATOMS: atom_id res chain seq x y z
N MET A 1 15.41 -7.80 19.62
CA MET A 1 15.24 -7.74 18.16
C MET A 1 14.48 -6.45 17.87
N ASP A 2 15.03 -5.63 17.02
CA ASP A 2 14.38 -4.37 16.62
C ASP A 2 13.05 -4.71 15.94
N ARG A 3 11.94 -4.19 16.48
CA ARG A 3 10.60 -4.47 15.93
C ARG A 3 10.33 -3.70 14.64
N LYS A 4 11.11 -2.62 14.41
CA LYS A 4 10.90 -1.71 13.27
C LYS A 4 11.42 -2.31 11.98
N ILE A 5 10.55 -2.40 10.98
CA ILE A 5 10.90 -2.91 9.65
C ILE A 5 11.11 -1.78 8.64
N LEU A 6 10.46 -0.63 8.86
CA LEU A 6 10.60 0.58 8.05
C LEU A 6 10.67 1.79 8.95
N THR A 7 11.57 2.71 8.66
CA THR A 7 11.69 3.98 9.40
C THR A 7 11.92 5.12 8.42
N TYR A 8 11.15 6.18 8.59
CA TYR A 8 11.38 7.49 8.00
C TYR A 8 11.88 8.39 9.11
N ASP A 9 13.02 9.05 8.89
CA ASP A 9 13.64 9.94 9.85
C ASP A 9 13.88 11.29 9.21
N SER A 10 13.11 12.30 9.64
CA SER A 10 13.21 13.69 9.21
C SER A 10 13.25 13.89 7.69
N VAL A 11 12.40 13.13 6.98
CA VAL A 11 12.38 13.06 5.52
C VAL A 11 11.81 14.34 4.91
N GLU A 12 12.59 14.93 3.99
CA GLU A 12 12.15 16.00 3.10
C GLU A 12 12.25 15.56 1.64
N ILE A 13 11.22 15.87 0.85
CA ILE A 13 11.16 15.52 -0.58
C ILE A 13 10.85 16.77 -1.38
N SER A 14 11.61 16.98 -2.46
CA SER A 14 11.44 18.10 -3.38
C SER A 14 11.22 17.64 -4.80
N PHE A 15 10.48 18.42 -5.57
CA PHE A 15 10.32 18.29 -7.02
C PHE A 15 10.73 19.60 -7.69
N GLY A 16 11.66 19.53 -8.64
CA GLY A 16 12.17 20.73 -9.32
C GLY A 16 12.71 21.79 -8.34
N GLY A 17 13.29 21.37 -7.21
CA GLY A 17 13.81 22.26 -6.15
C GLY A 17 12.74 22.82 -5.18
N LYS A 18 11.44 22.51 -5.39
CA LYS A 18 10.37 22.91 -4.47
C LYS A 18 10.06 21.77 -3.49
N ALA A 19 10.22 22.04 -2.20
CA ALA A 19 9.87 21.07 -1.16
C ALA A 19 8.34 20.80 -1.13
N VAL A 20 7.99 19.51 -1.11
CA VAL A 20 6.60 19.00 -1.07
C VAL A 20 6.34 18.21 0.21
N ILE A 21 7.37 17.57 0.74
CA ILE A 21 7.35 16.88 2.05
C ILE A 21 8.37 17.58 2.95
N HIS A 22 7.97 17.82 4.20
CA HIS A 22 8.72 18.63 5.16
C HIS A 22 8.85 17.89 6.48
N ASP A 23 10.04 17.39 6.79
CA ASP A 23 10.42 16.83 8.10
C ASP A 23 9.44 15.75 8.61
N VAL A 24 9.16 14.74 7.76
CA VAL A 24 8.25 13.66 8.12
C VAL A 24 9.01 12.50 8.73
N SER A 25 8.59 12.09 9.93
CA SER A 25 9.15 10.95 10.66
C SER A 25 8.05 10.01 11.12
N PHE A 26 8.24 8.71 10.88
CA PHE A 26 7.41 7.64 11.42
C PHE A 26 8.14 6.30 11.33
N SER A 27 7.63 5.29 12.00
CA SER A 27 8.13 3.93 11.87
C SER A 27 6.99 2.95 11.69
N LEU A 28 7.30 1.79 11.11
CA LEU A 28 6.39 0.67 10.92
C LEU A 28 7.03 -0.58 11.53
N GLU A 29 6.28 -1.30 12.36
CA GLU A 29 6.71 -2.56 12.95
C GLU A 29 6.29 -3.76 12.09
N HIS A 30 6.89 -4.93 12.34
CA HIS A 30 6.47 -6.16 11.68
C HIS A 30 4.99 -6.45 11.95
N GLY A 31 4.22 -6.71 10.90
CA GLY A 31 2.80 -7.01 10.97
C GLY A 31 1.90 -5.83 11.40
N GLU A 32 2.46 -4.62 11.55
CA GLU A 32 1.70 -3.41 11.83
C GLU A 32 1.03 -2.87 10.57
N ILE A 33 -0.13 -2.25 10.73
CA ILE A 33 -0.81 -1.50 9.66
C ILE A 33 -0.81 -0.01 10.02
N LEU A 34 -0.09 0.79 9.22
CA LEU A 34 -0.09 2.24 9.31
C LEU A 34 -1.07 2.84 8.29
N GLY A 35 -2.06 3.58 8.78
CA GLY A 35 -2.94 4.41 7.96
C GLY A 35 -2.32 5.78 7.70
N LEU A 36 -2.02 6.11 6.45
CA LEU A 36 -1.53 7.42 6.02
C LEU A 36 -2.68 8.21 5.40
N VAL A 37 -3.20 9.19 6.13
CA VAL A 37 -4.41 9.95 5.78
C VAL A 37 -4.16 11.43 5.57
N GLY A 38 -5.05 12.11 4.85
CA GLY A 38 -5.00 13.54 4.55
C GLY A 38 -5.69 13.86 3.24
N GLU A 39 -5.86 15.14 2.93
CA GLU A 39 -6.46 15.60 1.68
C GLU A 39 -5.68 15.16 0.45
N SER A 40 -6.34 15.19 -0.73
CA SER A 40 -5.66 14.96 -2.01
C SER A 40 -4.53 16.00 -2.18
N GLY A 41 -3.38 15.55 -2.68
CA GLY A 41 -2.21 16.43 -2.84
C GLY A 41 -1.42 16.70 -1.56
N SER A 42 -1.76 16.12 -0.40
CA SER A 42 -1.00 16.32 0.84
C SER A 42 0.39 15.66 0.87
N GLY A 43 0.72 14.81 -0.13
CA GLY A 43 2.02 14.16 -0.26
C GLY A 43 2.07 12.68 0.17
N LYS A 44 0.93 12.04 0.49
CA LYS A 44 0.85 10.64 0.94
C LYS A 44 1.52 9.65 -0.02
N SER A 45 1.09 9.65 -1.28
CA SER A 45 1.67 8.79 -2.32
C SER A 45 3.14 9.09 -2.60
N THR A 46 3.55 10.36 -2.40
CA THR A 46 4.95 10.77 -2.53
C THR A 46 5.83 10.08 -1.50
N LEU A 47 5.38 9.97 -0.24
CA LEU A 47 6.12 9.27 0.81
C LEU A 47 6.39 7.82 0.46
N ILE A 48 5.35 7.05 0.12
CA ILE A 48 5.54 5.62 -0.19
C ILE A 48 6.35 5.41 -1.49
N LYS A 49 6.20 6.29 -2.49
CA LYS A 49 6.99 6.24 -3.73
C LYS A 49 8.47 6.54 -3.49
N ALA A 50 8.80 7.38 -2.51
CA ALA A 50 10.18 7.68 -2.14
C ALA A 50 10.94 6.41 -1.70
N ALA A 51 10.34 5.59 -0.84
CA ALA A 51 10.96 4.36 -0.35
C ALA A 51 11.28 3.35 -1.45
N VAL A 52 10.47 3.31 -2.50
CA VAL A 52 10.71 2.40 -3.64
C VAL A 52 11.41 3.08 -4.81
N GLY A 53 11.84 4.35 -4.65
CA GLY A 53 12.56 5.09 -5.68
C GLY A 53 11.72 5.35 -6.94
N LEU A 54 10.42 5.64 -6.76
CA LEU A 54 9.46 5.94 -7.84
C LEU A 54 8.98 7.40 -7.81
N LEU A 55 9.84 8.33 -7.42
CA LEU A 55 9.53 9.77 -7.42
C LEU A 55 9.52 10.40 -8.82
N GLY A 56 10.03 9.71 -9.85
CA GLY A 56 10.24 10.26 -11.18
C GLY A 56 11.56 11.04 -11.30
N SER A 57 11.81 11.65 -12.46
CA SER A 57 13.08 12.32 -12.78
C SER A 57 13.34 13.57 -11.94
N ASP A 58 12.28 14.28 -11.54
CA ASP A 58 12.37 15.58 -10.88
C ASP A 58 12.22 15.49 -9.35
N GLY A 59 11.89 14.28 -8.84
CA GLY A 59 11.68 14.03 -7.43
C GLY A 59 12.93 13.53 -6.72
N LEU A 60 13.28 14.15 -5.61
CA LEU A 60 14.47 13.81 -4.81
C LEU A 60 14.16 13.89 -3.31
N VAL A 61 14.64 12.92 -2.55
CA VAL A 61 14.74 13.04 -1.09
C VAL A 61 15.94 13.95 -0.80
N THR A 62 15.66 15.16 -0.30
CA THR A 62 16.69 16.21 -0.11
C THR A 62 17.28 16.19 1.29
N ARG A 63 16.58 15.56 2.25
CA ARG A 63 17.02 15.43 3.65
C ARG A 63 16.40 14.21 4.29
N GLY A 64 17.05 13.71 5.35
CA GLY A 64 16.58 12.58 6.14
C GLY A 64 16.87 11.23 5.52
N ASP A 65 16.51 10.18 6.25
CA ASP A 65 16.76 8.79 5.89
C ASP A 65 15.45 8.01 5.74
N ILE A 66 15.44 7.05 4.81
CA ILE A 66 14.42 6.01 4.72
C ILE A 66 15.13 4.67 4.90
N ARG A 67 14.83 3.96 5.99
CA ARG A 67 15.52 2.71 6.32
C ARG A 67 14.55 1.54 6.22
N TYR A 68 14.98 0.52 5.49
CA TYR A 68 14.40 -0.81 5.53
C TYR A 68 15.27 -1.66 6.48
N MET A 69 14.70 -2.07 7.62
CA MET A 69 15.50 -2.58 8.74
C MET A 69 16.63 -1.57 9.08
N ASP A 70 17.88 -2.01 9.12
CA ASP A 70 19.03 -1.15 9.43
C ASP A 70 19.65 -0.45 8.20
N GLN A 71 19.18 -0.76 6.99
CA GLN A 71 19.77 -0.26 5.76
C GLN A 71 19.04 0.97 5.24
N ASN A 72 19.75 2.10 5.07
CA ASN A 72 19.22 3.25 4.34
C ASN A 72 19.05 2.91 2.86
N ILE A 73 17.80 2.84 2.39
CA ILE A 73 17.47 2.45 1.01
C ILE A 73 17.69 3.59 0.01
N LEU A 74 17.95 4.81 0.47
CA LEU A 74 18.28 5.93 -0.41
C LEU A 74 19.70 5.79 -0.96
N ASP A 75 20.63 5.24 -0.17
CA ASP A 75 22.07 5.19 -0.46
C ASP A 75 22.50 3.96 -1.27
N ILE A 76 21.61 2.97 -1.43
CA ILE A 76 21.96 1.75 -2.15
C ILE A 76 21.87 1.92 -3.68
N PRO A 77 22.74 1.22 -4.44
CA PRO A 77 22.70 1.26 -5.90
C PRO A 77 21.36 0.77 -6.47
N GLU A 78 20.98 1.25 -7.64
CA GLU A 78 19.74 0.86 -8.32
C GLU A 78 19.57 -0.66 -8.47
N LYS A 79 20.67 -1.39 -8.71
CA LYS A 79 20.67 -2.85 -8.78
C LYS A 79 20.18 -3.50 -7.47
N GLU A 80 20.53 -2.94 -6.31
CA GLU A 80 20.08 -3.43 -5.00
C GLU A 80 18.64 -2.97 -4.72
N LYS A 81 18.25 -1.74 -5.12
CA LYS A 81 16.86 -1.26 -5.04
C LYS A 81 15.90 -2.19 -5.79
N ARG A 82 16.31 -2.71 -6.95
CA ARG A 82 15.51 -3.68 -7.71
C ARG A 82 15.26 -4.98 -6.95
N LYS A 83 16.19 -5.42 -6.10
CA LYS A 83 16.00 -6.62 -5.26
C LYS A 83 15.02 -6.37 -4.10
N ILE A 84 14.86 -5.11 -3.69
CA ILE A 84 13.91 -4.71 -2.64
C ILE A 84 12.50 -4.57 -3.20
N ARG A 85 12.35 -3.90 -4.36
CA ARG A 85 11.05 -3.72 -5.03
C ARG A 85 10.43 -5.06 -5.37
N GLY A 86 9.19 -5.29 -4.95
CA GLY A 86 8.43 -6.51 -5.16
C GLY A 86 8.78 -7.67 -4.23
N ALA A 87 10.07 -7.89 -3.90
CA ALA A 87 10.48 -9.00 -3.05
C ALA A 87 10.52 -8.66 -1.54
N LYS A 88 10.79 -7.40 -1.20
CA LYS A 88 10.83 -6.92 0.19
C LYS A 88 9.76 -5.88 0.47
N ILE A 89 9.46 -5.06 -0.53
CA ILE A 89 8.40 -4.05 -0.49
C ILE A 89 7.51 -4.28 -1.71
N GLY A 90 6.33 -4.86 -1.48
CA GLY A 90 5.27 -4.95 -2.49
C GLY A 90 4.55 -3.61 -2.61
N MET A 91 3.96 -3.31 -3.77
CA MET A 91 3.20 -2.08 -3.97
C MET A 91 1.92 -2.35 -4.75
N ILE A 92 0.81 -1.86 -4.22
CA ILE A 92 -0.49 -1.77 -4.88
C ILE A 92 -0.67 -0.32 -5.31
N PHE A 93 -0.87 -0.09 -6.61
CA PHE A 93 -1.10 1.23 -7.18
C PHE A 93 -2.59 1.62 -7.12
N GLN A 94 -2.87 2.90 -7.15
CA GLN A 94 -4.22 3.47 -7.06
C GLN A 94 -5.19 2.90 -8.11
N ASP A 95 -4.72 2.64 -9.32
CA ASP A 95 -5.48 1.97 -10.39
C ASP A 95 -4.75 0.69 -10.80
N ALA A 96 -5.18 -0.42 -10.20
CA ALA A 96 -4.60 -1.72 -10.54
C ALA A 96 -4.87 -2.11 -12.00
N GLY A 97 -6.02 -1.74 -12.56
CA GLY A 97 -6.36 -1.99 -13.95
C GLY A 97 -5.39 -1.28 -14.91
N ALA A 98 -5.11 -0.01 -14.65
CA ALA A 98 -4.15 0.77 -15.43
C ALA A 98 -2.68 0.34 -15.22
N SER A 99 -2.37 -0.29 -14.10
CA SER A 99 -1.02 -0.79 -13.81
C SER A 99 -0.72 -2.14 -14.45
N LEU A 100 -1.74 -2.86 -14.92
CA LEU A 100 -1.62 -4.13 -15.62
C LEU A 100 -1.46 -3.93 -17.13
N CYS A 101 -0.61 -4.74 -17.76
CA CYS A 101 -0.43 -4.73 -19.21
C CYS A 101 -1.66 -5.32 -19.91
N PRO A 102 -2.42 -4.53 -20.72
CA PRO A 102 -3.70 -4.99 -21.25
C PRO A 102 -3.58 -6.11 -22.30
N ILE A 103 -2.42 -6.24 -22.95
CA ILE A 103 -2.17 -7.24 -24.01
C ILE A 103 -1.50 -8.52 -23.50
N ARG A 104 -1.39 -8.68 -22.17
CA ARG A 104 -0.84 -9.89 -21.52
C ARG A 104 -1.83 -10.45 -20.52
N THR A 105 -1.89 -11.77 -20.42
CA THR A 105 -2.71 -12.41 -19.40
C THR A 105 -2.18 -12.12 -17.99
N ILE A 106 -3.04 -12.25 -16.99
CA ILE A 106 -2.63 -12.12 -15.58
C ILE A 106 -1.52 -13.12 -15.26
N GLY A 107 -1.63 -14.36 -15.75
CA GLY A 107 -0.62 -15.39 -15.53
C GLY A 107 0.75 -15.09 -16.15
N GLU A 108 0.79 -14.43 -17.31
CA GLU A 108 2.04 -13.99 -17.91
C GLU A 108 2.72 -12.90 -17.10
N GLN A 109 1.94 -11.94 -16.60
CA GLN A 109 2.45 -10.84 -15.77
C GLN A 109 2.93 -11.35 -14.41
N ILE A 110 2.23 -12.31 -13.81
CA ILE A 110 2.66 -13.00 -12.61
C ILE A 110 4.00 -13.71 -12.83
N TYR A 111 4.10 -14.51 -13.89
CA TYR A 111 5.32 -15.24 -14.22
C TYR A 111 6.51 -14.29 -14.42
N GLU A 112 6.34 -13.21 -15.18
CA GLU A 112 7.35 -12.18 -15.41
C GLU A 112 7.80 -11.52 -14.11
N SER A 113 6.85 -11.13 -13.25
CA SER A 113 7.13 -10.53 -11.94
C SER A 113 7.96 -11.45 -11.06
N MET A 114 7.64 -12.76 -11.03
CA MET A 114 8.42 -13.72 -10.25
C MET A 114 9.80 -13.97 -10.85
N CYS A 115 9.94 -14.05 -12.16
CA CYS A 115 11.23 -14.22 -12.85
C CYS A 115 12.20 -13.05 -12.60
N ALA A 116 11.69 -11.86 -12.31
CA ALA A 116 12.53 -10.71 -11.95
C ALA A 116 13.30 -10.91 -10.63
N HIS A 117 12.83 -11.81 -9.75
CA HIS A 117 13.38 -12.01 -8.41
C HIS A 117 13.91 -13.43 -8.14
N THR A 118 13.45 -14.42 -8.89
CA THR A 118 13.84 -15.82 -8.66
C THR A 118 13.87 -16.60 -9.97
N LYS A 119 14.72 -17.62 -10.01
CA LYS A 119 14.67 -18.60 -11.09
C LYS A 119 13.51 -19.55 -10.83
N ILE A 120 12.48 -19.47 -11.63
CA ILE A 120 11.25 -20.24 -11.48
C ILE A 120 10.72 -20.67 -12.85
N THR A 121 10.13 -21.85 -12.94
CA THR A 121 9.42 -22.31 -14.13
C THR A 121 8.00 -21.74 -14.16
N ARG A 122 7.39 -21.69 -15.36
CA ARG A 122 6.00 -21.24 -15.51
C ARG A 122 5.02 -22.11 -14.71
N SER A 123 5.28 -23.42 -14.62
CA SER A 123 4.48 -24.36 -13.84
C SER A 123 4.53 -24.06 -12.33
N GLU A 124 5.71 -23.84 -11.80
CA GLU A 124 5.90 -23.48 -10.39
C GLU A 124 5.27 -22.12 -10.06
N ALA A 125 5.45 -21.11 -10.95
CA ALA A 125 4.82 -19.81 -10.80
C ALA A 125 3.30 -19.93 -10.77
N LYS A 126 2.71 -20.75 -11.67
CA LYS A 126 1.28 -21.02 -11.68
C LYS A 126 0.81 -21.67 -10.39
N THR A 127 1.52 -22.69 -9.89
CA THR A 127 1.17 -23.36 -8.63
C THR A 127 1.12 -22.37 -7.46
N ARG A 128 2.14 -21.48 -7.34
CA ARG A 128 2.18 -20.45 -6.29
C ARG A 128 1.04 -19.43 -6.45
N ALA A 129 0.75 -19.04 -7.68
CA ALA A 129 -0.36 -18.12 -7.96
C ALA A 129 -1.72 -18.72 -7.59
N MET A 130 -1.96 -20.00 -7.95
CA MET A 130 -3.18 -20.72 -7.59
C MET A 130 -3.36 -20.78 -6.07
N ASP A 131 -2.32 -21.17 -5.32
CA ASP A 131 -2.35 -21.19 -3.86
C ASP A 131 -2.69 -19.81 -3.25
N LEU A 132 -2.12 -18.73 -3.80
CA LEU A 132 -2.42 -17.37 -3.35
C LEU A 132 -3.84 -16.93 -3.72
N PHE A 133 -4.30 -17.24 -4.94
CA PHE A 133 -5.66 -16.96 -5.38
C PHE A 133 -6.71 -17.69 -4.52
N ASP A 134 -6.45 -18.94 -4.15
CA ASP A 134 -7.32 -19.70 -3.25
C ASP A 134 -7.34 -19.08 -1.85
N LYS A 135 -6.17 -18.66 -1.32
CA LYS A 135 -6.09 -17.92 -0.06
C LYS A 135 -6.87 -16.59 -0.11
N LEU A 136 -6.90 -15.93 -1.27
CA LEU A 136 -7.69 -14.71 -1.49
C LEU A 136 -9.14 -14.99 -1.89
N ASN A 137 -9.60 -16.25 -1.87
CA ASN A 137 -10.95 -16.68 -2.20
C ASN A 137 -11.41 -16.23 -3.62
N PHE A 138 -10.54 -16.37 -4.63
CA PHE A 138 -10.97 -16.28 -6.01
C PHE A 138 -11.87 -17.48 -6.34
N LYS A 139 -13.02 -17.22 -6.97
CA LYS A 139 -13.99 -18.30 -7.30
C LYS A 139 -13.50 -19.23 -8.41
N ASP A 140 -12.68 -18.69 -9.33
CA ASP A 140 -12.14 -19.38 -10.48
C ASP A 140 -10.71 -18.89 -10.74
N SER A 141 -9.79 -19.46 -9.98
CA SER A 141 -8.36 -19.11 -10.02
C SER A 141 -7.74 -19.36 -11.40
N GLN A 142 -8.17 -20.45 -12.08
CA GLN A 142 -7.69 -20.79 -13.41
C GLN A 142 -8.12 -19.76 -14.44
N ARG A 143 -9.38 -19.35 -14.42
CA ARG A 143 -9.90 -18.32 -15.31
C ARG A 143 -9.15 -17.02 -15.13
N VAL A 144 -8.89 -16.57 -13.88
CA VAL A 144 -8.15 -15.33 -13.60
C VAL A 144 -6.73 -15.41 -14.17
N TRP A 145 -6.06 -16.55 -14.01
CA TRP A 145 -4.72 -16.76 -14.57
C TRP A 145 -4.69 -16.60 -16.10
N ASP A 146 -5.69 -17.13 -16.79
CA ASP A 146 -5.76 -17.13 -18.25
C ASP A 146 -6.38 -15.85 -18.85
N SER A 147 -7.03 -15.01 -18.01
CA SER A 147 -7.69 -13.77 -18.45
C SER A 147 -6.73 -12.63 -18.73
N TYR A 148 -7.10 -11.78 -19.67
CA TYR A 148 -6.54 -10.46 -19.84
C TYR A 148 -7.20 -9.47 -18.85
N PRO A 149 -6.52 -8.36 -18.49
CA PRO A 149 -7.09 -7.37 -17.57
C PRO A 149 -8.46 -6.83 -17.99
N PHE A 150 -8.71 -6.61 -19.28
CA PHE A 150 -9.99 -6.10 -19.80
C PHE A 150 -11.14 -7.12 -19.72
N GLU A 151 -10.87 -8.40 -19.50
CA GLU A 151 -11.88 -9.44 -19.29
C GLU A 151 -12.32 -9.55 -17.83
N LEU A 152 -11.63 -8.86 -16.92
CA LEU A 152 -11.89 -8.85 -15.49
C LEU A 152 -12.68 -7.60 -15.09
N SER A 153 -13.53 -7.71 -14.07
CA SER A 153 -14.15 -6.52 -13.47
C SER A 153 -13.08 -5.66 -12.74
N GLY A 154 -13.38 -4.38 -12.49
CA GLY A 154 -12.47 -3.50 -11.76
C GLY A 154 -12.03 -4.07 -10.40
N GLY A 155 -12.98 -4.65 -9.64
CA GLY A 155 -12.66 -5.32 -8.38
C GLY A 155 -11.80 -6.57 -8.55
N MET A 156 -11.97 -7.35 -9.64
CA MET A 156 -11.10 -8.49 -9.93
C MET A 156 -9.70 -8.05 -10.34
N ASN A 157 -9.56 -6.98 -11.13
CA ASN A 157 -8.26 -6.38 -11.46
C ASN A 157 -7.53 -5.90 -10.21
N GLN A 158 -8.26 -5.22 -9.30
CA GLN A 158 -7.68 -4.78 -8.02
C GLN A 158 -7.14 -5.96 -7.21
N ARG A 159 -7.93 -7.01 -7.09
CA ARG A 159 -7.54 -8.24 -6.38
C ARG A 159 -6.38 -8.98 -7.06
N ALA A 160 -6.35 -9.02 -8.39
CA ALA A 160 -5.22 -9.55 -9.15
C ALA A 160 -3.95 -8.71 -8.90
N GLY A 161 -4.04 -7.38 -8.85
CA GLY A 161 -2.95 -6.48 -8.48
C GLY A 161 -2.43 -6.74 -7.06
N ILE A 162 -3.34 -6.95 -6.09
CA ILE A 162 -2.97 -7.35 -4.72
C ILE A 162 -2.22 -8.67 -4.73
N ALA A 163 -2.72 -9.67 -5.45
CA ALA A 163 -2.07 -10.98 -5.57
C ALA A 163 -0.66 -10.83 -6.18
N ILE A 164 -0.50 -10.07 -7.26
CA ILE A 164 0.80 -9.81 -7.89
C ILE A 164 1.77 -9.17 -6.88
N ALA A 165 1.33 -8.16 -6.14
CA ALA A 165 2.16 -7.50 -5.15
C ALA A 165 2.60 -8.43 -4.01
N MET A 166 1.84 -9.50 -3.73
CA MET A 166 2.08 -10.45 -2.65
C MET A 166 2.78 -11.76 -3.07
N LEU A 167 3.03 -11.98 -4.37
CA LEU A 167 3.61 -13.24 -4.88
C LEU A 167 4.95 -13.64 -4.27
N MET A 168 5.75 -12.65 -3.88
CA MET A 168 7.05 -12.85 -3.24
C MET A 168 6.96 -12.86 -1.72
N ASN A 169 5.75 -12.83 -1.14
CA ASN A 169 5.50 -12.70 0.30
C ASN A 169 6.32 -11.56 0.93
N PRO A 170 6.22 -10.34 0.40
CA PRO A 170 7.02 -9.23 0.89
C PRO A 170 6.67 -8.92 2.35
N PRO A 171 7.67 -8.67 3.22
CA PRO A 171 7.41 -8.28 4.60
C PRO A 171 6.76 -6.89 4.75
N ILE A 172 6.79 -6.05 3.71
CA ILE A 172 6.10 -4.75 3.66
C ILE A 172 5.23 -4.68 2.40
N LEU A 173 4.01 -4.17 2.55
CA LEU A 173 3.09 -3.86 1.46
C LEU A 173 2.70 -2.39 1.52
N PHE A 174 3.00 -1.63 0.48
CA PHE A 174 2.46 -0.29 0.27
C PHE A 174 1.18 -0.39 -0.56
N ALA A 175 0.12 0.24 -0.10
CA ALA A 175 -1.17 0.28 -0.77
C ALA A 175 -1.60 1.73 -0.98
N ASP A 176 -1.47 2.21 -2.22
CA ASP A 176 -1.84 3.57 -2.63
C ASP A 176 -3.29 3.57 -3.07
N GLU A 177 -4.19 4.05 -2.22
CA GLU A 177 -5.64 4.11 -2.43
C GLU A 177 -6.26 2.80 -2.96
N PRO A 178 -6.02 1.66 -2.30
CA PRO A 178 -6.36 0.33 -2.83
C PRO A 178 -7.86 0.08 -2.97
N THR A 179 -8.71 0.95 -2.45
CA THR A 179 -10.16 0.83 -2.48
C THR A 179 -10.84 1.96 -3.26
N SER A 180 -10.07 2.91 -3.82
CA SER A 180 -10.64 3.99 -4.63
C SER A 180 -11.32 3.43 -5.89
N ALA A 181 -12.38 4.08 -6.33
CA ALA A 181 -13.18 3.70 -7.50
C ALA A 181 -13.86 2.31 -7.42
N LEU A 182 -13.92 1.69 -6.23
CA LEU A 182 -14.64 0.44 -5.99
C LEU A 182 -15.98 0.70 -5.28
N ASP A 183 -16.97 -0.13 -5.58
CA ASP A 183 -18.20 -0.12 -4.81
C ASP A 183 -17.98 -0.61 -3.36
N VAL A 184 -18.88 -0.25 -2.45
CA VAL A 184 -18.73 -0.52 -0.99
C VAL A 184 -18.59 -2.00 -0.69
N SER A 185 -19.17 -2.89 -1.50
CA SER A 185 -19.09 -4.34 -1.27
C SER A 185 -17.71 -4.86 -1.61
N VAL A 186 -17.13 -4.41 -2.71
CA VAL A 186 -15.77 -4.76 -3.15
C VAL A 186 -14.73 -4.12 -2.24
N GLN A 187 -14.93 -2.86 -1.80
CA GLN A 187 -14.06 -2.23 -0.80
C GLN A 187 -13.92 -3.09 0.47
N ARG A 188 -15.05 -3.54 1.02
CA ARG A 188 -15.06 -4.40 2.21
C ARG A 188 -14.32 -5.72 1.96
N GLN A 189 -14.43 -6.27 0.77
CA GLN A 189 -13.73 -7.49 0.40
C GLN A 189 -12.22 -7.27 0.33
N VAL A 190 -11.75 -6.18 -0.31
CA VAL A 190 -10.33 -5.80 -0.39
C VAL A 190 -9.75 -5.60 1.02
N VAL A 191 -10.45 -4.89 1.90
CA VAL A 191 -10.03 -4.71 3.30
C VAL A 191 -9.86 -6.06 4.01
N LYS A 192 -10.84 -6.97 3.88
CA LYS A 192 -10.75 -8.31 4.47
C LYS A 192 -9.58 -9.12 3.91
N GLU A 193 -9.31 -9.01 2.62
CA GLU A 193 -8.18 -9.69 1.97
C GLU A 193 -6.85 -9.15 2.48
N MET A 194 -6.70 -7.84 2.61
CA MET A 194 -5.49 -7.23 3.16
C MET A 194 -5.25 -7.62 4.62
N LEU A 195 -6.29 -7.65 5.46
CA LEU A 195 -6.21 -8.16 6.83
C LEU A 195 -5.80 -9.64 6.86
N LYS A 196 -6.37 -10.45 5.98
CA LYS A 196 -6.01 -11.87 5.85
C LYS A 196 -4.55 -12.05 5.42
N LEU A 197 -4.04 -11.23 4.51
CA LEU A 197 -2.62 -11.25 4.11
C LEU A 197 -1.70 -10.92 5.30
N ARG A 198 -2.06 -9.92 6.11
CA ARG A 198 -1.37 -9.62 7.36
C ARG A 198 -1.32 -10.82 8.30
N GLU A 199 -2.47 -11.47 8.53
CA GLU A 199 -2.56 -12.65 9.40
C GLU A 199 -1.76 -13.84 8.90
N LEU A 200 -1.83 -14.13 7.59
CA LEU A 200 -1.19 -15.31 6.99
C LEU A 200 0.32 -15.16 6.81
N PHE A 201 0.80 -13.95 6.50
CA PHE A 201 2.18 -13.72 6.12
C PHE A 201 2.96 -12.82 7.07
N GLY A 202 2.28 -12.22 8.06
CA GLY A 202 2.93 -11.25 8.96
C GLY A 202 3.36 -9.96 8.26
N THR A 203 2.78 -9.68 7.07
CA THR A 203 3.13 -8.50 6.25
C THR A 203 2.71 -7.22 6.97
N ALA A 204 3.66 -6.29 7.14
CA ALA A 204 3.37 -4.93 7.58
C ALA A 204 2.79 -4.12 6.41
N ILE A 205 1.81 -3.26 6.65
CA ILE A 205 1.09 -2.55 5.59
C ILE A 205 1.13 -1.04 5.84
N VAL A 206 1.50 -0.26 4.82
CA VAL A 206 1.21 1.17 4.81
C VAL A 206 0.07 1.40 3.82
N ILE A 207 -1.09 1.78 4.33
CA ILE A 207 -2.24 2.10 3.50
C ILE A 207 -2.42 3.61 3.38
N VAL A 208 -2.32 4.10 2.16
CA VAL A 208 -2.66 5.48 1.80
C VAL A 208 -4.12 5.52 1.38
N THR A 209 -4.93 6.31 2.05
CA THR A 209 -6.33 6.49 1.68
C THR A 209 -6.90 7.79 2.26
N HIS A 210 -7.94 8.31 1.62
CA HIS A 210 -8.77 9.37 2.17
C HIS A 210 -10.04 8.81 2.84
N ASP A 211 -10.28 7.49 2.76
CA ASP A 211 -11.41 6.83 3.41
C ASP A 211 -11.06 6.44 4.86
N ILE A 212 -11.53 7.25 5.80
CA ILE A 212 -11.35 7.01 7.23
C ILE A 212 -12.03 5.71 7.70
N GLY A 213 -13.08 5.27 7.03
CA GLY A 213 -13.75 4.00 7.33
C GLY A 213 -12.82 2.81 7.11
N VAL A 214 -12.02 2.84 6.03
CA VAL A 214 -10.99 1.84 5.75
C VAL A 214 -9.90 1.88 6.82
N VAL A 215 -9.38 3.07 7.15
CA VAL A 215 -8.35 3.23 8.19
C VAL A 215 -8.84 2.70 9.53
N ARG A 216 -10.05 3.07 9.95
CA ARG A 216 -10.67 2.61 11.20
C ARG A 216 -10.87 1.09 11.24
N ALA A 217 -11.07 0.47 10.09
CA ALA A 217 -11.31 -0.98 10.01
C ALA A 217 -10.02 -1.81 10.10
N MET A 218 -8.84 -1.22 9.86
CA MET A 218 -7.63 -2.02 9.72
C MET A 218 -6.35 -1.44 10.31
N ALA A 219 -6.24 -0.12 10.53
CA ALA A 219 -4.99 0.49 10.96
C ALA A 219 -4.76 0.32 12.49
N ASP A 220 -3.53 0.00 12.85
CA ASP A 220 -3.04 0.00 14.24
C ASP A 220 -2.55 1.40 14.63
N THR A 221 -1.86 2.07 13.70
CA THR A 221 -1.38 3.45 13.84
C THR A 221 -1.83 4.32 12.68
N VAL A 222 -1.93 5.62 12.92
CA VAL A 222 -2.38 6.59 11.92
C VAL A 222 -1.43 7.78 11.89
N LEU A 223 -1.04 8.19 10.68
CA LEU A 223 -0.33 9.42 10.42
C LEU A 223 -1.20 10.34 9.56
N VAL A 224 -1.51 11.52 10.08
CA VAL A 224 -2.28 12.56 9.39
C VAL A 224 -1.31 13.53 8.73
N LEU A 225 -1.42 13.66 7.40
CA LEU A 225 -0.55 14.51 6.59
C LEU A 225 -1.34 15.68 6.02
N LYS A 226 -0.80 16.90 6.13
CA LYS A 226 -1.33 18.12 5.51
C LYS A 226 -0.20 18.95 4.91
N ASN A 227 -0.33 19.29 3.64
CA ASN A 227 0.67 20.13 2.94
C ASN A 227 2.11 19.62 3.16
N GLY A 228 2.32 18.31 3.09
CA GLY A 228 3.62 17.68 3.26
C GLY A 228 4.15 17.62 4.70
N LYS A 229 3.37 17.99 5.70
CA LYS A 229 3.77 17.98 7.12
C LYS A 229 2.94 16.99 7.92
N THR A 230 3.57 16.33 8.88
CA THR A 230 2.87 15.53 9.89
C THR A 230 2.09 16.46 10.81
N ILE A 231 0.77 16.27 10.87
CA ILE A 231 -0.13 17.01 11.75
C ILE A 231 -0.36 16.23 13.05
N GLU A 232 -0.60 14.95 12.93
CA GLU A 232 -0.82 14.06 14.05
C GLU A 232 -0.32 12.65 13.72
N TYR A 233 0.28 11.95 14.71
CA TYR A 233 0.75 10.58 14.58
C TYR A 233 0.57 9.83 15.89
N GLY A 234 0.04 8.64 15.84
CA GLY A 234 -0.18 7.81 17.03
C GLY A 234 -1.03 6.57 16.75
N THR A 235 -1.46 5.89 17.82
CA THR A 235 -2.38 4.74 17.68
C THR A 235 -3.70 5.17 17.04
N ALA A 236 -4.34 4.25 16.33
CA ALA A 236 -5.60 4.52 15.64
C ALA A 236 -6.66 5.07 16.60
N ASP A 237 -6.82 4.49 17.79
CA ASP A 237 -7.76 4.97 18.80
C ASP A 237 -7.49 6.42 19.20
N ARG A 238 -6.21 6.77 19.44
CA ARG A 238 -5.83 8.13 19.84
C ARG A 238 -6.15 9.15 18.74
N VAL A 239 -5.77 8.85 17.49
CA VAL A 239 -5.90 9.81 16.38
C VAL A 239 -7.35 9.89 15.87
N LEU A 240 -8.06 8.75 15.83
CA LEU A 240 -9.40 8.71 15.24
C LEU A 240 -10.52 9.00 16.25
N ASP A 241 -10.33 8.69 17.54
CA ASP A 241 -11.36 8.87 18.57
C ASP A 241 -11.09 10.08 19.47
N HIS A 242 -9.81 10.45 19.63
CA HIS A 242 -9.38 11.56 20.49
C HIS A 242 -8.43 12.52 19.79
N PRO A 243 -8.77 13.02 18.57
CA PRO A 243 -7.91 13.90 17.77
C PRO A 243 -7.58 15.20 18.52
N GLN A 244 -6.31 15.57 18.55
CA GLN A 244 -5.85 16.78 19.23
C GLN A 244 -5.84 17.98 18.28
N ASP A 245 -5.50 17.76 17.00
CA ASP A 245 -5.39 18.83 16.03
C ASP A 245 -6.76 19.20 15.40
N PRO A 246 -7.08 20.49 15.25
CA PRO A 246 -8.32 20.92 14.60
C PRO A 246 -8.50 20.43 13.16
N TYR A 247 -7.41 20.25 12.42
CA TYR A 247 -7.48 19.71 11.06
C TYR A 247 -7.88 18.24 11.07
N THR A 248 -7.31 17.42 11.96
CA THR A 248 -7.69 16.02 12.13
C THR A 248 -9.18 15.90 12.46
N ARG A 249 -9.71 16.75 13.37
CA ARG A 249 -11.13 16.79 13.70
C ARG A 249 -12.01 17.06 12.47
N LYS A 250 -11.66 18.09 11.68
CA LYS A 250 -12.39 18.41 10.43
C LYS A 250 -12.34 17.26 9.42
N LEU A 251 -11.19 16.61 9.28
CA LEU A 251 -11.03 15.47 8.38
C LEU A 251 -11.94 14.32 8.77
N LEU A 252 -12.06 14.03 10.07
CA LEU A 252 -12.94 12.99 10.62
C LEU A 252 -14.43 13.35 10.55
N GLU A 253 -14.79 14.62 10.73
CA GLU A 253 -16.17 15.11 10.62
C GLU A 253 -16.71 15.09 9.18
N ALA A 254 -15.82 15.21 8.19
CA ALA A 254 -16.19 15.12 6.78
C ALA A 254 -16.64 13.72 6.33
N VAL A 255 -16.40 12.68 7.15
CA VAL A 255 -16.85 11.30 6.88
C VAL A 255 -18.36 11.21 7.15
N PRO A 256 -19.19 10.79 6.17
CA PRO A 256 -20.62 10.62 6.39
C PRO A 256 -20.89 9.59 7.49
N LYS A 257 -21.41 10.02 8.63
CA LYS A 257 -21.91 9.12 9.66
C LYS A 257 -23.25 8.56 9.19
N LEU A 258 -23.32 7.25 8.94
CA LEU A 258 -24.60 6.57 8.75
C LEU A 258 -25.40 6.72 10.03
N GLN A 259 -26.31 7.68 10.07
CA GLN A 259 -27.32 7.76 11.13
C GLN A 259 -28.22 6.54 10.98
N ARG A 260 -28.08 5.55 11.86
CA ARG A 260 -29.16 4.57 12.05
C ARG A 260 -30.40 5.36 12.47
N LYS A 261 -31.34 5.58 11.55
CA LYS A 261 -32.69 5.95 11.94
C LYS A 261 -33.24 4.78 12.78
N VAL A 262 -33.25 4.96 14.08
CA VAL A 262 -34.07 4.12 14.94
C VAL A 262 -35.51 4.38 14.49
N ARG A 263 -36.11 3.40 13.80
CA ARG A 263 -37.55 3.41 13.58
C ARG A 263 -38.16 3.13 14.95
N VAL A 264 -38.81 4.13 15.51
CA VAL A 264 -39.77 4.02 16.63
C VAL A 264 -40.99 3.26 16.14
#